data_121ca55e4b1cd7375fc23ee411660160
#
_entry.id   121ca55e4b1cd7375fc23ee411660160
#
_cell.length_a   1.000
_cell.length_b   1.000
_cell.length_c   1.000
_cell.angle_alpha   90.00
_cell.angle_beta   90.00
_cell.angle_gamma   90.00
#
_symmetry.space_group_name_H-M   'P 1'
#
loop_
_entity.id
_entity.type
_entity.pdbx_description
1 polymer ?
#
loop_
_entity_poly.entity_id
_entity_poly.type
_entity_poly.pdbx_seq_one_letter_code
_entity_poly.pdbx_strand_id
1 'polypeptide(L)'
;ILPGIISLFIGIGLIWHIKSKKISLKNIISEKFSENPEPNQYLKIAIIMLISITCMAFVFHILQTSLPKTIDIRLSANMDLSTSEIGYIVAAIYVVSGLMNYVGGILADKFSEKIIYAIGIIGQGCLLLLIISLANYWLIAICLLIVAFNSSILPAENLLLARFAPEKYQSLVYGIKFIIAFSIGPIALVLISKSYELTNEFSYLYLALGIMMLCLFIIILTLPVKKQALAA
;
A
#
# COMPACT_ATOMS: atom_id res chain seq x y z
N ILE A 1 -8.24 23.48 -2.29
CA ILE A 1 -7.25 24.59 -2.13
C ILE A 1 -6.41 24.38 -0.88
N LEU A 2 -7.01 24.11 0.32
CA LEU A 2 -6.31 23.97 1.58
C LEU A 2 -5.17 22.91 1.57
N PRO A 3 -5.38 21.67 1.07
CA PRO A 3 -4.31 20.66 1.01
C PRO A 3 -3.13 21.08 0.13
N GLY A 4 -3.39 21.79 -0.97
CA GLY A 4 -2.35 22.30 -1.88
C GLY A 4 -1.47 23.35 -1.21
N ILE A 5 -2.07 24.25 -0.44
CA ILE A 5 -1.34 25.27 0.33
C ILE A 5 -0.44 24.62 1.38
N ILE A 6 -0.98 23.65 2.14
CA ILE A 6 -0.22 22.89 3.14
C ILE A 6 0.97 22.17 2.49
N SER A 7 0.77 21.49 1.36
CA SER A 7 1.84 20.80 0.64
C SER A 7 2.92 21.75 0.16
N LEU A 8 2.56 22.96 -0.26
CA LEU A 8 3.50 23.99 -0.69
C LEU A 8 4.36 24.48 0.47
N PHE A 9 3.77 24.73 1.63
CA PHE A 9 4.51 25.12 2.83
C PHE A 9 5.49 24.03 3.30
N ILE A 10 5.04 22.74 3.28
CA ILE A 10 5.90 21.61 3.62
C ILE A 10 7.07 21.52 2.62
N GLY A 11 6.80 21.68 1.31
CA GLY A 11 7.83 21.65 0.26
C GLY A 11 8.88 22.75 0.45
N ILE A 12 8.45 23.98 0.71
CA ILE A 12 9.35 25.11 1.00
C ILE A 12 10.18 24.84 2.27
N GLY A 13 9.55 24.36 3.34
CA GLY A 13 10.22 24.00 4.58
C GLY A 13 11.30 22.94 4.40
N LEU A 14 11.04 21.90 3.59
CA LEU A 14 12.00 20.86 3.24
C LEU A 14 13.20 21.43 2.44
N ILE A 15 12.94 22.24 1.44
CA ILE A 15 14.01 22.89 0.65
C ILE A 15 14.90 23.75 1.56
N TRP A 16 14.29 24.53 2.43
CA TRP A 16 15.04 25.36 3.39
C TRP A 16 15.87 24.50 4.34
N HIS A 17 15.31 23.40 4.88
CA HIS A 17 16.01 22.49 5.78
C HIS A 17 17.22 21.82 5.11
N ILE A 18 17.06 21.33 3.88
CA ILE A 18 18.12 20.68 3.08
C ILE A 18 19.25 21.68 2.80
N LYS A 19 18.90 22.92 2.40
CA LYS A 19 19.88 23.98 2.15
C LYS A 19 20.61 24.40 3.44
N SER A 20 19.89 24.53 4.54
CA SER A 20 20.45 24.94 5.85
C SER A 20 21.46 23.92 6.39
N LYS A 21 21.19 22.62 6.24
CA LYS A 21 22.07 21.54 6.73
C LYS A 21 23.11 21.07 5.72
N LYS A 22 23.19 21.69 4.53
CA LYS A 22 24.13 21.27 3.44
C LYS A 22 24.09 19.76 3.18
N ILE A 23 22.90 19.12 3.28
CA ILE A 23 22.74 17.69 3.07
C ILE A 23 22.97 17.38 1.59
N SER A 24 24.05 16.63 1.28
CA SER A 24 24.29 16.15 -0.07
C SER A 24 23.42 14.91 -0.33
N LEU A 25 22.28 15.12 -0.97
CA LEU A 25 21.34 14.03 -1.35
C LEU A 25 22.01 12.98 -2.25
N LYS A 26 23.01 13.40 -3.04
CA LYS A 26 23.70 12.51 -3.98
C LYS A 26 24.47 11.39 -3.29
N ASN A 27 25.10 11.67 -2.14
CA ASN A 27 25.88 10.66 -1.42
C ASN A 27 24.97 9.67 -0.66
N ILE A 28 23.82 10.12 -0.16
CA ILE A 28 22.87 9.26 0.56
C ILE A 28 22.20 8.25 -0.39
N ILE A 29 21.92 8.67 -1.64
CA ILE A 29 21.24 7.82 -2.62
C ILE A 29 22.21 6.78 -3.19
N SER A 30 23.48 7.14 -3.45
CA SER A 30 24.43 6.22 -4.09
C SER A 30 24.90 5.07 -3.18
N GLU A 31 25.02 5.29 -1.88
CA GLU A 31 25.45 4.24 -0.95
C GLU A 31 24.36 3.17 -0.67
N LYS A 32 23.08 3.55 -0.72
CA LYS A 32 21.97 2.68 -0.30
C LYS A 32 21.41 1.79 -1.42
N PHE A 33 21.67 2.09 -2.70
CA PHE A 33 20.93 1.50 -3.83
C PHE A 33 21.78 0.86 -4.93
N SER A 34 23.08 0.61 -4.73
CA SER A 34 23.97 0.06 -5.76
C SER A 34 24.08 -1.46 -5.73
N GLU A 35 22.99 -2.19 -5.74
CA GLU A 35 23.02 -3.62 -5.99
C GLU A 35 22.55 -3.92 -7.40
N ASN A 36 23.48 -4.28 -8.29
CA ASN A 36 23.14 -4.81 -9.60
C ASN A 36 22.91 -6.33 -9.46
N PRO A 37 21.64 -6.81 -9.56
CA PRO A 37 21.38 -8.24 -9.68
C PRO A 37 22.07 -8.82 -10.91
N GLU A 38 22.32 -10.13 -10.91
CA GLU A 38 22.84 -10.79 -12.13
C GLU A 38 21.85 -10.60 -13.30
N PRO A 39 22.33 -10.44 -14.54
CA PRO A 39 21.50 -10.15 -15.71
C PRO A 39 20.28 -11.07 -15.86
N ASN A 40 20.42 -12.34 -15.53
CA ASN A 40 19.32 -13.33 -15.61
C ASN A 40 18.24 -13.16 -14.53
N GLN A 41 18.49 -12.39 -13.46
CA GLN A 41 17.55 -12.19 -12.36
C GLN A 41 16.69 -10.94 -12.56
N TYR A 42 17.12 -9.97 -13.38
CA TYR A 42 16.38 -8.73 -13.59
C TYR A 42 14.95 -8.97 -14.10
N LEU A 43 14.80 -9.84 -15.11
CA LEU A 43 13.50 -10.11 -15.70
C LEU A 43 12.55 -10.76 -14.67
N LYS A 44 13.03 -11.72 -13.90
CA LYS A 44 12.24 -12.38 -12.84
C LYS A 44 11.80 -11.36 -11.79
N ILE A 45 12.70 -10.53 -11.32
CA ILE A 45 12.42 -9.50 -10.31
C ILE A 45 11.41 -8.49 -10.88
N ALA A 46 11.60 -8.02 -12.11
CA ALA A 46 10.70 -7.07 -12.76
C ALA A 46 9.28 -7.63 -12.88
N ILE A 47 9.12 -8.90 -13.27
CA ILE A 47 7.82 -9.56 -13.36
C ILE A 47 7.16 -9.65 -11.96
N ILE A 48 7.91 -10.06 -10.93
CA ILE A 48 7.39 -10.15 -9.57
C ILE A 48 6.93 -8.78 -9.07
N MET A 49 7.73 -7.74 -9.28
CA MET A 49 7.37 -6.39 -8.88
C MET A 49 6.17 -5.86 -9.66
N LEU A 50 6.06 -6.17 -10.96
CA LEU A 50 4.92 -5.79 -11.77
C LEU A 50 3.61 -6.42 -11.26
N ILE A 51 3.64 -7.72 -10.98
CA ILE A 51 2.50 -8.45 -10.38
C ILE A 51 2.15 -7.82 -9.04
N SER A 52 3.15 -7.54 -8.22
CA SER A 52 2.99 -6.96 -6.90
C SER A 52 2.32 -5.58 -6.96
N ILE A 53 2.81 -4.67 -7.79
CA ILE A 53 2.23 -3.33 -8.00
C ILE A 53 0.77 -3.46 -8.45
N THR A 54 0.48 -4.38 -9.37
CA THR A 54 -0.86 -4.63 -9.89
C THR A 54 -1.81 -5.09 -8.78
N CYS A 55 -1.41 -6.08 -7.99
CA CYS A 55 -2.21 -6.60 -6.86
C CYS A 55 -2.45 -5.50 -5.80
N MET A 56 -1.41 -4.76 -5.43
CA MET A 56 -1.52 -3.66 -4.46
C MET A 56 -2.44 -2.54 -4.96
N ALA A 57 -2.40 -2.21 -6.25
CA ALA A 57 -3.29 -1.21 -6.85
C ALA A 57 -4.76 -1.67 -6.81
N PHE A 58 -5.05 -2.95 -7.09
CA PHE A 58 -6.41 -3.49 -6.93
C PHE A 58 -6.91 -3.35 -5.49
N VAL A 59 -6.11 -3.79 -4.52
CA VAL A 59 -6.48 -3.69 -3.10
C VAL A 59 -6.71 -2.24 -2.71
N PHE A 60 -5.81 -1.33 -3.09
CA PHE A 60 -5.93 0.09 -2.78
C PHE A 60 -7.22 0.70 -3.33
N HIS A 61 -7.48 0.57 -4.64
CA HIS A 61 -8.65 1.19 -5.28
C HIS A 61 -9.96 0.58 -4.80
N ILE A 62 -10.01 -0.75 -4.64
CA ILE A 62 -11.22 -1.43 -4.17
C ILE A 62 -11.51 -1.03 -2.72
N LEU A 63 -10.53 -1.06 -1.82
CA LEU A 63 -10.74 -0.64 -0.43
C LEU A 63 -11.18 0.81 -0.33
N GLN A 64 -10.46 1.72 -1.00
CA GLN A 64 -10.77 3.14 -0.93
C GLN A 64 -12.20 3.46 -1.36
N THR A 65 -12.72 2.74 -2.35
CA THR A 65 -14.05 3.01 -2.91
C THR A 65 -15.15 2.23 -2.19
N SER A 66 -14.91 0.95 -1.82
CA SER A 66 -15.94 0.09 -1.24
C SER A 66 -16.08 0.24 0.27
N LEU A 67 -15.05 0.71 0.98
CA LEU A 67 -15.02 0.74 2.45
C LEU A 67 -16.16 1.57 3.08
N PRO A 68 -16.48 2.81 2.61
CA PRO A 68 -17.60 3.56 3.15
C PRO A 68 -18.92 2.81 2.99
N LYS A 69 -19.15 2.21 1.82
CA LYS A 69 -20.39 1.46 1.54
C LYS A 69 -20.45 0.14 2.30
N THR A 70 -19.32 -0.52 2.54
CA THR A 70 -19.24 -1.72 3.39
C THR A 70 -19.66 -1.42 4.82
N ILE A 71 -19.16 -0.31 5.37
CA ILE A 71 -19.54 0.15 6.71
C ILE A 71 -21.04 0.48 6.75
N ASP A 72 -21.55 1.20 5.76
CA ASP A 72 -22.97 1.52 5.62
C ASP A 72 -23.84 0.26 5.64
N ILE A 73 -23.63 -0.67 4.72
CA ILE A 73 -24.46 -1.87 4.57
C ILE A 73 -24.44 -2.73 5.83
N ARG A 74 -23.27 -2.94 6.45
CA ARG A 74 -23.11 -3.91 7.53
C ARG A 74 -23.35 -3.37 8.93
N LEU A 75 -23.16 -2.07 9.15
CA LEU A 75 -23.42 -1.45 10.45
C LEU A 75 -24.80 -0.82 10.53
N SER A 76 -25.36 -0.28 9.45
CA SER A 76 -26.68 0.33 9.47
C SER A 76 -27.80 -0.68 9.76
N ALA A 77 -27.54 -1.98 9.54
CA ALA A 77 -28.48 -3.03 9.97
C ALA A 77 -28.65 -3.12 11.50
N ASN A 78 -27.64 -2.67 12.26
CA ASN A 78 -27.61 -2.75 13.73
C ASN A 78 -27.56 -1.37 14.41
N MET A 79 -27.33 -0.31 13.65
CA MET A 79 -27.13 1.06 14.13
C MET A 79 -27.64 2.03 13.08
N ASP A 80 -28.54 2.93 13.46
CA ASP A 80 -29.03 4.01 12.59
C ASP A 80 -27.92 5.07 12.39
N LEU A 81 -26.90 4.71 11.60
CA LEU A 81 -25.81 5.63 11.29
C LEU A 81 -26.19 6.56 10.15
N SER A 82 -26.08 7.84 10.38
CA SER A 82 -26.20 8.84 9.33
C SER A 82 -24.99 8.78 8.36
N THR A 83 -25.19 9.23 7.12
CA THR A 83 -24.10 9.32 6.13
C THR A 83 -22.90 10.13 6.63
N SER A 84 -23.16 11.16 7.47
CA SER A 84 -22.11 11.97 8.07
C SER A 84 -21.28 11.20 9.08
N GLU A 85 -21.91 10.36 9.91
CA GLU A 85 -21.20 9.53 10.90
C GLU A 85 -20.32 8.48 10.21
N ILE A 86 -20.82 7.83 9.16
CA ILE A 86 -20.01 6.95 8.31
C ILE A 86 -18.81 7.69 7.74
N GLY A 87 -19.02 8.92 7.26
CA GLY A 87 -17.95 9.78 6.76
C GLY A 87 -16.87 10.07 7.80
N TYR A 88 -17.25 10.35 9.06
CA TYR A 88 -16.31 10.57 10.15
C TYR A 88 -15.53 9.30 10.54
N ILE A 89 -16.19 8.13 10.55
CA ILE A 89 -15.53 6.84 10.80
C ILE A 89 -14.46 6.58 9.72
N VAL A 90 -14.83 6.75 8.46
CA VAL A 90 -13.90 6.55 7.33
C VAL A 90 -12.77 7.55 7.38
N ALA A 91 -13.03 8.82 7.68
CA ALA A 91 -12.00 9.84 7.83
C ALA A 91 -11.01 9.48 8.95
N ALA A 92 -11.49 9.00 10.10
CA ALA A 92 -10.65 8.54 11.20
C ALA A 92 -9.75 7.36 10.79
N ILE A 93 -10.29 6.39 10.06
CA ILE A 93 -9.53 5.26 9.51
C ILE A 93 -8.38 5.76 8.61
N TYR A 94 -8.64 6.73 7.73
CA TYR A 94 -7.60 7.25 6.82
C TYR A 94 -6.60 8.16 7.52
N VAL A 95 -6.94 8.85 8.61
CA VAL A 95 -5.97 9.56 9.45
C VAL A 95 -4.97 8.58 10.06
N VAL A 96 -5.45 7.48 10.64
CA VAL A 96 -4.57 6.41 11.16
C VAL A 96 -3.72 5.80 10.05
N SER A 97 -4.27 5.60 8.87
CA SER A 97 -3.56 5.15 7.68
C SER A 97 -2.36 6.04 7.33
N GLY A 98 -2.54 7.36 7.36
CA GLY A 98 -1.46 8.32 7.14
C GLY A 98 -0.32 8.18 8.16
N LEU A 99 -0.66 7.99 9.45
CA LEU A 99 0.32 7.73 10.50
C LEU A 99 1.05 6.40 10.29
N MET A 100 0.33 5.36 9.87
CA MET A 100 0.92 4.05 9.61
C MET A 100 1.85 4.04 8.39
N ASN A 101 1.65 4.92 7.42
CA ASN A 101 2.61 5.13 6.33
C ASN A 101 3.97 5.62 6.87
N TYR A 102 3.95 6.56 7.81
CA TYR A 102 5.17 7.04 8.48
C TYR A 102 5.85 5.93 9.29
N VAL A 103 5.07 5.16 10.07
CA VAL A 103 5.59 4.01 10.85
C VAL A 103 6.20 2.96 9.91
N GLY A 104 5.51 2.65 8.80
CA GLY A 104 6.00 1.73 7.76
C GLY A 104 7.34 2.19 7.16
N GLY A 105 7.52 3.48 6.95
CA GLY A 105 8.79 4.06 6.53
C GLY A 105 9.91 3.82 7.53
N ILE A 106 9.70 4.10 8.81
CA ILE A 106 10.68 3.83 9.88
C ILE A 106 11.02 2.33 9.97
N LEU A 107 10.02 1.46 9.86
CA LEU A 107 10.25 0.02 9.91
C LEU A 107 11.06 -0.46 8.70
N ALA A 108 10.75 0.03 7.51
CA ALA A 108 11.47 -0.31 6.28
C ALA A 108 12.92 0.22 6.26
N ASP A 109 13.21 1.29 7.01
CA ASP A 109 14.56 1.80 7.20
C ASP A 109 15.38 0.96 8.20
N LYS A 110 14.72 0.38 9.22
CA LYS A 110 15.37 -0.39 10.29
C LYS A 110 15.51 -1.89 9.98
N PHE A 111 14.55 -2.44 9.26
CA PHE A 111 14.47 -3.86 8.95
C PHE A 111 14.59 -4.10 7.44
N SER A 112 14.75 -5.36 7.04
CA SER A 112 14.74 -5.72 5.62
C SER A 112 13.39 -5.35 4.99
N GLU A 113 13.43 -4.56 3.93
CA GLU A 113 12.25 -4.10 3.18
C GLU A 113 11.37 -5.28 2.71
N LYS A 114 12.03 -6.38 2.30
CA LYS A 114 11.32 -7.60 1.90
C LYS A 114 10.53 -8.20 3.06
N ILE A 115 11.08 -8.24 4.27
CA ILE A 115 10.40 -8.80 5.45
C ILE A 115 9.20 -7.94 5.80
N ILE A 116 9.37 -6.62 5.88
CA ILE A 116 8.28 -5.67 6.18
C ILE A 116 7.18 -5.79 5.12
N TYR A 117 7.58 -5.85 3.85
CA TYR A 117 6.65 -6.01 2.73
C TYR A 117 5.87 -7.33 2.82
N ALA A 118 6.55 -8.45 3.08
CA ALA A 118 5.93 -9.77 3.20
C ALA A 118 4.96 -9.86 4.39
N ILE A 119 5.36 -9.32 5.57
CA ILE A 119 4.49 -9.27 6.76
C ILE A 119 3.24 -8.43 6.48
N GLY A 120 3.41 -7.29 5.81
CA GLY A 120 2.30 -6.45 5.44
C GLY A 120 1.31 -7.14 4.50
N ILE A 121 1.81 -7.82 3.46
CA ILE A 121 0.98 -8.56 2.48
C ILE A 121 0.20 -9.69 3.14
N ILE A 122 0.85 -10.53 3.95
CA ILE A 122 0.14 -11.64 4.62
C ILE A 122 -0.87 -11.12 5.64
N GLY A 123 -0.50 -10.11 6.44
CA GLY A 123 -1.41 -9.48 7.39
C GLY A 123 -2.63 -8.89 6.71
N GLN A 124 -2.45 -8.15 5.63
CA GLN A 124 -3.54 -7.60 4.84
C GLN A 124 -4.41 -8.69 4.21
N GLY A 125 -3.81 -9.74 3.65
CA GLY A 125 -4.53 -10.88 3.08
C GLY A 125 -5.42 -11.58 4.11
N CYS A 126 -4.90 -11.89 5.30
CA CYS A 126 -5.66 -12.50 6.38
C CYS A 126 -6.81 -11.61 6.86
N LEU A 127 -6.58 -10.30 7.00
CA LEU A 127 -7.61 -9.35 7.42
C LEU A 127 -8.71 -9.19 6.37
N LEU A 128 -8.37 -9.23 5.07
CA LEU A 128 -9.33 -9.23 3.96
C LEU A 128 -10.23 -10.48 3.95
N LEU A 129 -9.72 -11.62 4.39
CA LEU A 129 -10.55 -12.82 4.57
C LEU A 129 -11.41 -12.72 5.84
N LEU A 130 -10.87 -12.14 6.91
CA LEU A 130 -11.58 -12.00 8.18
C LEU A 130 -12.77 -11.03 8.08
N ILE A 131 -12.65 -9.96 7.31
CA ILE A 131 -13.72 -8.96 7.16
C ILE A 131 -15.01 -9.56 6.60
N ILE A 132 -14.95 -10.69 5.89
CA ILE A 132 -16.10 -11.30 5.23
C ILE A 132 -17.19 -11.72 6.24
N SER A 133 -16.79 -12.21 7.40
CA SER A 133 -17.67 -12.73 8.43
C SER A 133 -18.11 -11.70 9.48
N LEU A 134 -17.68 -10.44 9.34
CA LEU A 134 -17.94 -9.42 10.36
C LEU A 134 -19.05 -8.48 9.95
N ALA A 135 -20.02 -8.31 10.85
CA ALA A 135 -21.16 -7.39 10.70
C ALA A 135 -21.46 -6.62 12.01
N ASN A 136 -20.46 -6.42 12.86
CA ASN A 136 -20.57 -5.77 14.15
C ASN A 136 -19.47 -4.70 14.34
N TYR A 137 -19.37 -4.10 15.54
CA TYR A 137 -18.35 -3.07 15.84
C TYR A 137 -16.90 -3.47 15.49
N TRP A 138 -16.58 -4.76 15.55
CA TRP A 138 -15.27 -5.27 15.15
C TRP A 138 -14.95 -5.01 13.68
N LEU A 139 -15.97 -4.78 12.84
CA LEU A 139 -15.80 -4.40 11.45
C LEU A 139 -14.95 -3.13 11.32
N ILE A 140 -15.22 -2.10 12.15
CA ILE A 140 -14.46 -0.83 12.12
C ILE A 140 -12.99 -1.09 12.45
N ALA A 141 -12.73 -1.89 13.49
CA ALA A 141 -11.36 -2.23 13.90
C ALA A 141 -10.62 -2.99 12.80
N ILE A 142 -11.27 -3.94 12.14
CA ILE A 142 -10.67 -4.70 11.03
C ILE A 142 -10.47 -3.80 9.81
N CYS A 143 -11.41 -2.94 9.46
CA CYS A 143 -11.24 -1.94 8.38
C CYS A 143 -10.03 -1.04 8.65
N LEU A 144 -9.90 -0.54 9.88
CA LEU A 144 -8.76 0.27 10.31
C LEU A 144 -7.45 -0.50 10.14
N LEU A 145 -7.38 -1.75 10.59
CA LEU A 145 -6.19 -2.59 10.45
C LEU A 145 -5.85 -2.87 8.97
N ILE A 146 -6.84 -3.20 8.13
CA ILE A 146 -6.61 -3.43 6.70
C ILE A 146 -5.98 -2.19 6.05
N VAL A 147 -6.56 -1.02 6.30
CA VAL A 147 -6.08 0.24 5.71
C VAL A 147 -4.73 0.65 6.29
N ALA A 148 -4.49 0.39 7.58
CA ALA A 148 -3.21 0.61 8.24
C ALA A 148 -2.10 -0.26 7.63
N PHE A 149 -2.35 -1.56 7.45
CA PHE A 149 -1.40 -2.46 6.75
C PHE A 149 -1.16 -2.02 5.31
N ASN A 150 -2.22 -1.68 4.57
CA ASN A 150 -2.10 -1.19 3.19
C ASN A 150 -1.14 0.01 3.09
N SER A 151 -1.29 0.97 4.00
CA SER A 151 -0.45 2.17 4.00
C SER A 151 0.98 1.91 4.47
N SER A 152 1.17 1.02 5.46
CA SER A 152 2.51 0.71 5.98
C SER A 152 3.38 -0.07 5.00
N ILE A 153 2.78 -0.76 4.03
CA ILE A 153 3.48 -1.52 2.99
C ILE A 153 4.11 -0.59 1.93
N LEU A 154 3.49 0.55 1.62
CA LEU A 154 3.90 1.42 0.52
C LEU A 154 5.37 1.88 0.57
N PRO A 155 5.93 2.30 1.72
CA PRO A 155 7.35 2.65 1.79
C PRO A 155 8.27 1.48 1.49
N ALA A 156 7.96 0.29 2.00
CA ALA A 156 8.74 -0.91 1.75
C ALA A 156 8.71 -1.32 0.27
N GLU A 157 7.55 -1.22 -0.40
CA GLU A 157 7.41 -1.45 -1.84
C GLU A 157 8.26 -0.47 -2.64
N ASN A 158 8.23 0.81 -2.29
CA ASN A 158 9.03 1.83 -2.97
C ASN A 158 10.53 1.58 -2.79
N LEU A 159 10.98 1.17 -1.60
CA LEU A 159 12.37 0.83 -1.36
C LEU A 159 12.80 -0.42 -2.14
N LEU A 160 11.98 -1.47 -2.19
CA LEU A 160 12.24 -2.65 -3.01
C LEU A 160 12.37 -2.27 -4.50
N LEU A 161 11.46 -1.44 -4.98
CA LEU A 161 11.48 -0.98 -6.36
C LEU A 161 12.75 -0.17 -6.67
N ALA A 162 13.13 0.75 -5.77
CA ALA A 162 14.36 1.53 -5.90
C ALA A 162 15.62 0.65 -5.87
N ARG A 163 15.64 -0.38 -5.03
CA ARG A 163 16.77 -1.31 -4.90
C ARG A 163 16.99 -2.14 -6.15
N PHE A 164 15.93 -2.63 -6.76
CA PHE A 164 16.02 -3.53 -7.91
C PHE A 164 16.00 -2.80 -9.25
N ALA A 165 15.62 -1.53 -9.29
CA ALA A 165 15.64 -0.74 -10.51
C ALA A 165 17.07 -0.26 -10.81
N PRO A 166 17.60 -0.50 -12.02
CA PRO A 166 18.88 0.09 -12.42
C PRO A 166 18.84 1.62 -12.31
N GLU A 167 19.89 2.25 -11.79
CA GLU A 167 19.95 3.71 -11.56
C GLU A 167 19.53 4.51 -12.79
N LYS A 168 19.96 4.10 -13.97
CA LYS A 168 19.65 4.75 -15.26
C LYS A 168 18.15 4.76 -15.56
N TYR A 169 17.38 3.78 -15.08
CA TYR A 169 15.98 3.56 -15.42
C TYR A 169 15.01 3.76 -14.26
N GLN A 170 15.47 4.21 -13.11
CA GLN A 170 14.62 4.38 -11.91
C GLN A 170 13.39 5.25 -12.19
N SER A 171 13.57 6.40 -12.84
CA SER A 171 12.44 7.29 -13.18
C SER A 171 11.43 6.61 -14.11
N LEU A 172 11.90 5.80 -15.06
CA LEU A 172 11.02 5.04 -15.96
C LEU A 172 10.24 3.97 -15.19
N VAL A 173 10.89 3.24 -14.29
CA VAL A 173 10.27 2.20 -13.46
C VAL A 173 9.18 2.79 -12.57
N TYR A 174 9.41 3.93 -11.93
CA TYR A 174 8.38 4.63 -11.17
C TYR A 174 7.26 5.17 -12.07
N GLY A 175 7.58 5.67 -13.27
CA GLY A 175 6.58 6.08 -14.26
C GLY A 175 5.65 4.92 -14.63
N ILE A 176 6.20 3.74 -14.94
CA ILE A 176 5.44 2.53 -15.23
C ILE A 176 4.58 2.12 -14.04
N LYS A 177 5.15 2.15 -12.81
CA LYS A 177 4.39 1.89 -11.58
C LYS A 177 3.14 2.74 -11.49
N PHE A 178 3.24 4.04 -11.68
CA PHE A 178 2.10 4.96 -11.59
C PHE A 178 1.10 4.75 -12.71
N ILE A 179 1.55 4.50 -13.95
CA ILE A 179 0.67 4.18 -15.07
C ILE A 179 -0.20 2.95 -14.74
N ILE A 180 0.42 1.87 -14.27
CA ILE A 180 -0.29 0.65 -13.88
C ILE A 180 -1.25 0.94 -12.73
N ALA A 181 -0.75 1.57 -11.65
CA ALA A 181 -1.55 1.86 -10.47
C ALA A 181 -2.81 2.65 -10.82
N PHE A 182 -2.70 3.71 -11.61
CA PHE A 182 -3.87 4.52 -12.00
C PHE A 182 -4.77 3.83 -13.03
N SER A 183 -4.23 3.02 -13.94
CA SER A 183 -5.02 2.29 -14.93
C SER A 183 -5.94 1.24 -14.30
N ILE A 184 -5.60 0.74 -13.13
CA ILE A 184 -6.43 -0.24 -12.39
C ILE A 184 -7.67 0.40 -11.77
N GLY A 185 -7.64 1.70 -11.47
CA GLY A 185 -8.78 2.39 -10.85
C GLY A 185 -10.11 2.17 -11.58
N PRO A 186 -10.23 2.45 -12.89
CA PRO A 186 -11.45 2.19 -13.66
C PRO A 186 -11.88 0.72 -13.65
N ILE A 187 -10.94 -0.22 -13.71
CA ILE A 187 -11.23 -1.65 -13.66
C ILE A 187 -11.79 -2.03 -12.28
N ALA A 188 -11.19 -1.51 -11.22
CA ALA A 188 -11.66 -1.71 -9.85
C ALA A 188 -13.09 -1.21 -9.66
N LEU A 189 -13.44 -0.05 -10.21
CA LEU A 189 -14.80 0.50 -10.16
C LEU A 189 -15.81 -0.43 -10.84
N VAL A 190 -15.49 -0.99 -12.00
CA VAL A 190 -16.37 -1.95 -12.69
C VAL A 190 -16.56 -3.22 -11.85
N LEU A 191 -15.49 -3.72 -11.21
CA LEU A 191 -15.58 -4.90 -10.34
C LEU A 191 -16.43 -4.62 -9.09
N ILE A 192 -16.29 -3.45 -8.48
CA ILE A 192 -17.11 -3.02 -7.35
C ILE A 192 -18.59 -2.93 -7.74
N SER A 193 -18.91 -2.28 -8.87
CA SER A 193 -20.27 -2.15 -9.38
C SER A 193 -20.90 -3.53 -9.62
N LYS A 194 -20.22 -4.39 -10.35
CA LYS A 194 -20.72 -5.76 -10.62
C LYS A 194 -20.89 -6.60 -9.36
N SER A 195 -19.95 -6.52 -8.40
CA SER A 195 -20.10 -7.22 -7.12
C SER A 195 -21.35 -6.77 -6.39
N TYR A 196 -21.59 -5.47 -6.33
CA TYR A 196 -22.76 -4.91 -5.67
C TYR A 196 -24.07 -5.26 -6.38
N GLU A 197 -24.10 -5.21 -7.72
CA GLU A 197 -25.28 -5.57 -8.51
C GLU A 197 -25.68 -7.05 -8.33
N LEU A 198 -24.72 -7.96 -8.15
CA LEU A 198 -24.98 -9.38 -8.03
C LEU A 198 -25.36 -9.82 -6.62
N THR A 199 -24.80 -9.18 -5.58
CA THR A 199 -24.91 -9.70 -4.22
C THR A 199 -25.38 -8.67 -3.20
N ASN A 200 -25.54 -7.41 -3.59
CA ASN A 200 -25.75 -6.25 -2.72
C ASN A 200 -24.68 -6.10 -1.63
N GLU A 201 -23.51 -6.78 -1.80
CA GLU A 201 -22.39 -6.81 -0.87
C GLU A 201 -21.03 -6.88 -1.62
N PHE A 202 -19.94 -6.81 -0.83
CA PHE A 202 -18.57 -6.91 -1.35
C PHE A 202 -17.81 -8.14 -0.83
N SER A 203 -18.48 -9.10 -0.20
CA SER A 203 -17.87 -10.29 0.41
C SER A 203 -17.02 -11.09 -0.57
N TYR A 204 -17.54 -11.36 -1.77
CA TYR A 204 -16.81 -12.10 -2.81
C TYR A 204 -15.60 -11.32 -3.33
N LEU A 205 -15.70 -9.99 -3.37
CA LEU A 205 -14.60 -9.13 -3.80
C LEU A 205 -13.47 -9.15 -2.78
N TYR A 206 -13.78 -9.06 -1.48
CA TYR A 206 -12.80 -9.18 -0.41
C TYR A 206 -12.18 -10.58 -0.34
N LEU A 207 -12.97 -11.63 -0.62
CA LEU A 207 -12.46 -12.99 -0.74
C LEU A 207 -11.41 -13.11 -1.86
N ALA A 208 -11.74 -12.60 -3.04
CA ALA A 208 -10.82 -12.63 -4.18
C ALA A 208 -9.53 -11.84 -3.89
N LEU A 209 -9.65 -10.65 -3.29
CA LEU A 209 -8.49 -9.85 -2.89
C LEU A 209 -7.65 -10.55 -1.82
N GLY A 210 -8.28 -11.17 -0.81
CA GLY A 210 -7.59 -11.90 0.25
C GLY A 210 -6.77 -13.05 -0.31
N ILE A 211 -7.37 -13.89 -1.18
CA ILE A 211 -6.68 -14.99 -1.87
C ILE A 211 -5.54 -14.45 -2.73
N MET A 212 -5.80 -13.39 -3.51
CA MET A 212 -4.78 -12.74 -4.34
C MET A 212 -3.58 -12.29 -3.52
N MET A 213 -3.79 -11.69 -2.34
CA MET A 213 -2.71 -11.25 -1.46
C MET A 213 -1.93 -12.43 -0.86
N LEU A 214 -2.59 -13.53 -0.50
CA LEU A 214 -1.91 -14.74 -0.03
C LEU A 214 -1.06 -15.38 -1.14
N CYS A 215 -1.56 -15.42 -2.37
CA CYS A 215 -0.77 -15.87 -3.53
C CYS A 215 0.44 -14.94 -3.77
N LEU A 216 0.23 -13.63 -3.69
CA LEU A 216 1.29 -12.64 -3.81
C LEU A 216 2.37 -12.83 -2.72
N PHE A 217 1.98 -13.13 -1.48
CA PHE A 217 2.91 -13.42 -0.40
C PHE A 217 3.88 -14.55 -0.78
N ILE A 218 3.36 -15.66 -1.33
CA ILE A 218 4.20 -16.79 -1.79
C ILE A 218 5.18 -16.34 -2.87
N ILE A 219 4.72 -15.51 -3.81
CA ILE A 219 5.56 -14.99 -4.89
C ILE A 219 6.67 -14.09 -4.33
N ILE A 220 6.36 -13.20 -3.38
CA ILE A 220 7.33 -12.28 -2.76
C ILE A 220 8.41 -13.04 -1.97
N LEU A 221 8.09 -14.19 -1.40
CA LEU A 221 9.11 -15.02 -0.74
C LEU A 221 10.23 -15.45 -1.70
N THR A 222 9.95 -15.57 -2.99
CA THR A 222 10.95 -15.96 -4.02
C THR A 222 11.89 -14.84 -4.44
N LEU A 223 11.66 -13.59 -4.00
CA LEU A 223 12.60 -12.48 -4.26
C LEU A 223 13.94 -12.75 -3.56
N PRO A 224 15.06 -12.47 -4.21
CA PRO A 224 16.37 -12.62 -3.58
C PRO A 224 16.49 -11.69 -2.37
N VAL A 225 17.04 -12.23 -1.28
CA VAL A 225 17.41 -11.45 -0.09
C VAL A 225 18.91 -11.43 0.00
N LYS A 226 19.51 -10.23 0.05
CA LYS A 226 20.86 -10.13 0.54
C LYS A 226 20.82 -9.99 2.07
N LYS A 227 21.63 -10.78 2.76
CA LYS A 227 21.87 -10.59 4.19
C LYS A 227 22.35 -9.15 4.38
N GLN A 228 21.56 -8.30 5.02
CA GLN A 228 22.12 -7.09 5.61
C GLN A 228 23.23 -7.56 6.56
N ALA A 229 24.46 -7.15 6.32
CA ALA A 229 25.49 -7.24 7.35
C ALA A 229 24.91 -6.39 8.51
N LEU A 230 24.55 -7.06 9.59
CA LEU A 230 24.25 -6.40 10.85
C LEU A 230 25.47 -5.54 11.16
N ALA A 231 25.31 -4.23 10.99
CA ALA A 231 26.29 -3.28 11.50
C ALA A 231 26.28 -3.45 13.03
N ALA A 232 27.31 -4.11 13.53
CA ALA A 232 27.63 -4.22 14.94
C ALA A 232 28.00 -2.85 15.52
#